data_250bc38d4961687b43b803b69b0c74e1
#
_entry.id   250bc38d4961687b43b803b69b0c74e1
#
_cell.length_a   1.000
_cell.length_b   1.000
_cell.length_c   1.000
_cell.angle_alpha   90.00
_cell.angle_beta   90.00
_cell.angle_gamma   90.00
#
_symmetry.space_group_name_H-M   'P 1'
#
loop_
_entity.id
_entity.type
_entity.pdbx_description
1 polymer ?
#
loop_
_entity_poly.entity_id
_entity_poly.type
_entity_poly.pdbx_seq_one_letter_code
_entity_poly.pdbx_strand_id
1 'polypeptide(L)'
;ASVIMVMLMGHSGVFYRISRDGLLPAFFSQISKRFHTPLRSNLLFMVFGGLLAGFVPSRVAGEMTSIGTLFAFTLVCAGVIIVRRTMPDAPRGFRTPFVPLLPTLGVICCVGMMLFLPADTWLRLVIWMLIGLDIYSAYGVRHSILGGGTHRRHGQSFLSVLGTILSLVCLLTAFWHQQTAGWQSDRTLLYISCALAVAHILYYAIRFSWKKH
;
A
#
# COMPACT_ATOMS: atom_id res chain seq x y z
N ALA A 1 1.34 -14.28 -22.42
CA ALA A 1 0.56 -15.16 -21.52
C ALA A 1 1.35 -15.59 -20.29
N SER A 2 2.59 -16.09 -20.41
CA SER A 2 3.41 -16.64 -19.30
C SER A 2 3.69 -15.61 -18.19
N VAL A 3 4.05 -14.37 -18.53
CA VAL A 3 4.35 -13.32 -17.54
C VAL A 3 3.13 -13.00 -16.69
N ILE A 4 1.94 -12.92 -17.30
CA ILE A 4 0.69 -12.64 -16.57
C ILE A 4 0.39 -13.76 -15.59
N MET A 5 0.60 -15.02 -15.98
CA MET A 5 0.40 -16.18 -15.08
C MET A 5 1.32 -16.13 -13.87
N VAL A 6 2.61 -15.87 -14.08
CA VAL A 6 3.60 -15.78 -12.99
C VAL A 6 3.28 -14.61 -12.05
N MET A 7 2.89 -13.45 -12.60
CA MET A 7 2.49 -12.29 -11.81
C MET A 7 1.22 -12.55 -11.00
N LEU A 8 0.18 -13.17 -11.57
CA LEU A 8 -1.03 -13.56 -10.85
C LEU A 8 -0.71 -14.53 -9.69
N MET A 9 0.15 -15.49 -9.94
CA MET A 9 0.60 -16.44 -8.92
C MET A 9 1.35 -15.74 -7.78
N GLY A 10 2.21 -14.78 -8.11
CA GLY A 10 2.92 -13.96 -7.15
C GLY A 10 1.97 -13.12 -6.26
N HIS A 11 1.03 -12.42 -6.88
CA HIS A 11 0.05 -11.59 -6.16
C HIS A 11 -0.82 -12.43 -5.23
N SER A 12 -1.35 -13.55 -5.70
CA SER A 12 -2.19 -14.43 -4.87
C SER A 12 -1.41 -15.02 -3.69
N GLY A 13 -0.13 -15.34 -3.87
CA GLY A 13 0.75 -15.81 -2.80
C GLY A 13 1.00 -14.76 -1.71
N VAL A 14 1.20 -13.49 -2.11
CA VAL A 14 1.37 -12.38 -1.17
C VAL A 14 0.08 -12.16 -0.36
N PHE A 15 -1.08 -12.09 -1.02
CA PHE A 15 -2.36 -11.91 -0.33
C PHE A 15 -2.72 -13.08 0.58
N TYR A 16 -2.39 -14.30 0.17
CA TYR A 16 -2.52 -15.47 1.03
C TYR A 16 -1.73 -15.33 2.34
N ARG A 17 -0.47 -14.91 2.27
CA ARG A 17 0.38 -14.72 3.46
C ARG A 17 -0.16 -13.60 4.35
N ILE A 18 -0.48 -12.44 3.77
CA ILE A 18 -1.04 -11.30 4.50
C ILE A 18 -2.35 -11.67 5.21
N SER A 19 -3.22 -12.45 4.55
CA SER A 19 -4.46 -12.94 5.14
C SER A 19 -4.21 -13.97 6.24
N ARG A 20 -3.18 -14.82 6.09
CA ARG A 20 -2.79 -15.78 7.12
C ARG A 20 -2.25 -15.10 8.38
N ASP A 21 -1.59 -13.95 8.23
CA ASP A 21 -1.10 -13.13 9.35
C ASP A 21 -2.24 -12.33 10.03
N GLY A 22 -3.49 -12.49 9.56
CA GLY A 22 -4.67 -11.82 10.13
C GLY A 22 -4.84 -10.37 9.68
N LEU A 23 -4.09 -9.89 8.69
CA LEU A 23 -4.14 -8.51 8.20
C LEU A 23 -5.24 -8.29 7.16
N LEU A 24 -5.70 -9.36 6.50
CA LEU A 24 -6.80 -9.37 5.54
C LEU A 24 -7.82 -10.45 5.90
N PRO A 25 -9.07 -10.35 5.40
CA PRO A 25 -10.10 -11.36 5.64
C PRO A 25 -9.66 -12.77 5.22
N ALA A 26 -10.09 -13.78 5.98
CA ALA A 26 -9.78 -15.20 5.76
C ALA A 26 -10.21 -15.72 4.36
N PHE A 27 -11.04 -14.96 3.65
CA PHE A 27 -11.42 -15.25 2.26
C PHE A 27 -10.21 -15.42 1.34
N PHE A 28 -9.15 -14.61 1.54
CA PHE A 28 -7.93 -14.64 0.73
C PHE A 28 -6.97 -15.79 1.08
N SER A 29 -7.11 -16.37 2.28
CA SER A 29 -6.27 -17.49 2.74
C SER A 29 -6.85 -18.87 2.46
N GLN A 30 -8.03 -18.97 1.83
CA GLN A 30 -8.66 -20.25 1.54
C GLN A 30 -8.04 -20.92 0.32
N ILE A 31 -7.43 -22.08 0.56
CA ILE A 31 -6.87 -22.95 -0.50
C ILE A 31 -7.96 -23.90 -0.99
N SER A 32 -8.10 -24.00 -2.31
CA SER A 32 -9.00 -24.97 -2.93
C SER A 32 -8.49 -26.39 -2.72
N LYS A 33 -9.35 -27.29 -2.21
CA LYS A 33 -9.01 -28.71 -2.00
C LYS A 33 -8.65 -29.43 -3.31
N ARG A 34 -9.19 -28.98 -4.45
CA ARG A 34 -8.99 -29.62 -5.77
C ARG A 34 -7.71 -29.15 -6.44
N PHE A 35 -7.41 -27.84 -6.37
CA PHE A 35 -6.31 -27.23 -7.13
C PHE A 35 -5.11 -26.85 -6.27
N HIS A 36 -5.19 -26.98 -4.94
CA HIS A 36 -4.14 -26.63 -3.97
C HIS A 36 -3.62 -25.18 -4.13
N THR A 37 -4.43 -24.30 -4.69
CA THR A 37 -4.13 -22.90 -4.93
C THR A 37 -5.22 -22.00 -4.34
N PRO A 38 -4.94 -20.73 -4.03
CA PRO A 38 -5.92 -19.77 -3.54
C PRO A 38 -6.82 -19.30 -4.71
N LEU A 39 -7.70 -20.20 -5.18
CA LEU A 39 -8.54 -20.01 -6.36
C LEU A 39 -9.39 -18.73 -6.28
N ARG A 40 -9.94 -18.43 -5.09
CA ARG A 40 -10.79 -17.25 -4.88
C ARG A 40 -10.01 -15.95 -5.07
N SER A 41 -8.79 -15.88 -4.56
CA SER A 41 -7.90 -14.73 -4.76
C SER A 41 -7.52 -14.58 -6.22
N ASN A 42 -7.17 -15.69 -6.91
CA ASN A 42 -6.84 -15.67 -8.32
C ASN A 42 -8.02 -15.18 -9.18
N LEU A 43 -9.23 -15.65 -8.91
CA LEU A 43 -10.43 -15.22 -9.62
C LEU A 43 -10.71 -13.74 -9.42
N LEU A 44 -10.58 -13.26 -8.19
CA LEU A 44 -10.75 -11.84 -7.84
C LEU A 44 -9.73 -10.97 -8.59
N PHE A 45 -8.46 -11.36 -8.59
CA PHE A 45 -7.41 -10.61 -9.31
C PHE A 45 -7.59 -10.68 -10.83
N MET A 46 -8.08 -11.79 -11.36
CA MET A 46 -8.38 -11.92 -12.78
C MET A 46 -9.50 -10.96 -13.20
N VAL A 47 -10.60 -10.92 -12.45
CA VAL A 47 -11.73 -10.01 -12.72
C VAL A 47 -11.30 -8.56 -12.54
N PHE A 48 -10.66 -8.23 -11.42
CA PHE A 48 -10.21 -6.88 -11.12
C PHE A 48 -9.16 -6.39 -12.13
N GLY A 49 -8.17 -7.22 -12.43
CA GLY A 49 -7.13 -6.90 -13.42
C GLY A 49 -7.69 -6.77 -14.84
N GLY A 50 -8.66 -7.62 -15.22
CA GLY A 50 -9.35 -7.53 -16.50
C GLY A 50 -10.15 -6.23 -16.64
N LEU A 51 -10.88 -5.83 -15.59
CA LEU A 51 -11.59 -4.56 -15.55
C LEU A 51 -10.63 -3.38 -15.66
N LEU A 52 -9.54 -3.38 -14.87
CA LEU A 52 -8.52 -2.32 -14.95
C LEU A 52 -7.90 -2.25 -16.35
N ALA A 53 -7.57 -3.39 -16.97
CA ALA A 53 -7.00 -3.43 -18.31
C ALA A 53 -7.95 -2.88 -19.39
N GLY A 54 -9.27 -3.02 -19.19
CA GLY A 54 -10.29 -2.50 -20.11
C GLY A 54 -10.55 -1.00 -19.97
N PHE A 55 -10.43 -0.45 -18.77
CA PHE A 55 -10.81 0.95 -18.48
C PHE A 55 -9.64 1.88 -18.25
N VAL A 56 -8.48 1.37 -17.81
CA VAL A 56 -7.31 2.20 -17.49
C VAL A 56 -6.38 2.31 -18.70
N PRO A 57 -6.05 3.53 -19.13
CA PRO A 57 -5.06 3.73 -20.20
C PRO A 57 -3.72 3.09 -19.84
N SER A 58 -3.07 2.45 -20.82
CA SER A 58 -1.79 1.74 -20.63
C SER A 58 -0.69 2.61 -20.03
N ARG A 59 -0.66 3.91 -20.39
CA ARG A 59 0.25 4.89 -19.81
C ARG A 59 0.07 5.01 -18.29
N VAL A 60 -1.16 5.18 -17.82
CA VAL A 60 -1.49 5.30 -16.39
C VAL A 60 -1.12 4.02 -15.64
N ALA A 61 -1.46 2.86 -16.22
CA ALA A 61 -1.10 1.57 -15.65
C ALA A 61 0.44 1.39 -15.53
N GLY A 62 1.20 1.82 -16.55
CA GLY A 62 2.66 1.79 -16.53
C GLY A 62 3.26 2.70 -15.46
N GLU A 63 2.77 3.94 -15.36
CA GLU A 63 3.20 4.90 -14.34
C GLU A 63 2.92 4.39 -12.91
N MET A 64 1.74 3.83 -12.66
CA MET A 64 1.37 3.26 -11.37
C MET A 64 2.21 2.03 -11.01
N THR A 65 2.51 1.18 -11.98
CA THR A 65 3.39 0.02 -11.78
C THR A 65 4.80 0.45 -11.42
N SER A 66 5.32 1.45 -12.13
CA SER A 66 6.67 1.98 -11.88
C SER A 66 6.80 2.59 -10.49
N ILE A 67 5.89 3.49 -10.11
CA ILE A 67 5.98 4.12 -8.78
C ILE A 67 5.74 3.11 -7.65
N GLY A 68 4.81 2.17 -7.83
CA GLY A 68 4.53 1.12 -6.85
C GLY A 68 5.73 0.19 -6.61
N THR A 69 6.42 -0.21 -7.67
CA THR A 69 7.64 -1.04 -7.58
C THR A 69 8.80 -0.30 -6.94
N LEU A 70 9.07 0.93 -7.34
CA LEU A 70 10.11 1.76 -6.74
C LEU A 70 9.86 2.02 -5.26
N PHE A 71 8.61 2.29 -4.91
CA PHE A 71 8.20 2.47 -3.52
C PHE A 71 8.37 1.19 -2.70
N ALA A 72 7.97 0.03 -3.24
CA ALA A 72 8.18 -1.27 -2.59
C ALA A 72 9.67 -1.56 -2.36
N PHE A 73 10.53 -1.30 -3.34
CA PHE A 73 11.98 -1.46 -3.18
C PHE A 73 12.56 -0.51 -2.13
N THR A 74 12.08 0.73 -2.08
CA THR A 74 12.45 1.68 -1.03
C THR A 74 12.12 1.12 0.36
N LEU A 75 10.90 0.59 0.54
CA LEU A 75 10.48 -0.02 1.80
C LEU A 75 11.30 -1.26 2.17
N VAL A 76 11.60 -2.12 1.19
CA VAL A 76 12.44 -3.31 1.41
C VAL A 76 13.86 -2.90 1.83
N CYS A 77 14.47 -1.96 1.15
CA CYS A 77 15.80 -1.46 1.50
C CYS A 77 15.82 -0.84 2.91
N ALA A 78 14.83 -0.02 3.24
CA ALA A 78 14.68 0.55 4.58
C ALA A 78 14.45 -0.56 5.64
N GLY A 79 13.62 -1.54 5.31
CA GLY A 79 13.34 -2.71 6.15
C GLY A 79 14.59 -3.50 6.48
N VAL A 80 15.49 -3.71 5.51
CA VAL A 80 16.79 -4.38 5.75
C VAL A 80 17.61 -3.63 6.79
N ILE A 81 17.67 -2.29 6.72
CA ILE A 81 18.41 -1.48 7.69
C ILE A 81 17.79 -1.62 9.10
N ILE A 82 16.46 -1.54 9.19
CA ILE A 82 15.74 -1.65 10.47
C ILE A 82 15.95 -3.03 11.08
N VAL A 83 15.73 -4.11 10.32
CA VAL A 83 15.87 -5.48 10.81
C VAL A 83 17.32 -5.78 11.24
N ARG A 84 18.32 -5.18 10.59
CA ARG A 84 19.72 -5.32 11.02
C ARG A 84 20.00 -4.67 12.38
N ARG A 85 19.30 -3.58 12.69
CA ARG A 85 19.45 -2.87 13.98
C ARG A 85 18.63 -3.51 15.09
N THR A 86 17.43 -3.97 14.78
CA THR A 86 16.49 -4.50 15.78
C THR A 86 16.70 -5.97 16.10
N MET A 87 17.16 -6.77 15.13
CA MET A 87 17.35 -8.21 15.27
C MET A 87 18.72 -8.63 14.68
N PRO A 88 19.86 -8.29 15.32
CA PRO A 88 21.19 -8.60 14.79
C PRO A 88 21.45 -10.11 14.65
N ASP A 89 20.95 -10.92 15.60
CA ASP A 89 21.25 -12.35 15.73
C ASP A 89 20.26 -13.26 15.01
N ALA A 90 19.28 -12.70 14.29
CA ALA A 90 18.30 -13.52 13.56
C ALA A 90 19.00 -14.44 12.53
N PRO A 91 18.61 -15.72 12.43
CA PRO A 91 19.19 -16.64 11.46
C PRO A 91 18.85 -16.18 10.03
N ARG A 92 19.89 -16.02 9.19
CA ARG A 92 19.76 -15.51 7.83
C ARG A 92 20.48 -16.42 6.85
N GLY A 93 19.79 -16.83 5.79
CA GLY A 93 20.40 -17.59 4.70
C GLY A 93 21.41 -16.79 3.88
N PHE A 94 21.25 -15.46 3.83
CA PHE A 94 22.17 -14.55 3.15
C PHE A 94 22.39 -13.28 3.97
N ARG A 95 23.64 -12.85 4.09
CA ARG A 95 24.01 -11.61 4.75
C ARG A 95 24.39 -10.56 3.71
N THR A 96 23.55 -9.56 3.51
CA THR A 96 23.85 -8.41 2.63
C THR A 96 25.17 -7.77 3.03
N PRO A 97 26.15 -7.63 2.11
CA PRO A 97 27.40 -6.95 2.42
C PRO A 97 27.19 -5.43 2.59
N PHE A 98 28.13 -4.78 3.23
CA PHE A 98 28.18 -3.32 3.40
C PHE A 98 26.88 -2.67 3.91
N VAL A 99 26.20 -3.30 4.86
CA VAL A 99 25.07 -2.65 5.54
C VAL A 99 25.63 -1.66 6.57
N PRO A 100 25.14 -0.40 6.60
CA PRO A 100 23.93 0.15 5.96
C PRO A 100 24.13 0.79 4.58
N LEU A 101 25.35 0.86 4.05
CA LEU A 101 25.66 1.64 2.84
C LEU A 101 24.84 1.19 1.61
N LEU A 102 24.86 -0.09 1.30
CA LEU A 102 24.20 -0.64 0.10
C LEU A 102 22.67 -0.44 0.12
N PRO A 103 21.95 -0.76 1.22
CA PRO A 103 20.52 -0.49 1.29
C PRO A 103 20.21 1.02 1.27
N THR A 104 21.03 1.86 1.88
CA THR A 104 20.83 3.33 1.82
C THR A 104 20.97 3.86 0.40
N LEU A 105 21.97 3.38 -0.36
CA LEU A 105 22.11 3.72 -1.77
C LEU A 105 20.88 3.27 -2.57
N GLY A 106 20.36 2.08 -2.30
CA GLY A 106 19.13 1.59 -2.90
C GLY A 106 17.93 2.51 -2.64
N VAL A 107 17.75 2.99 -1.40
CA VAL A 107 16.71 3.98 -1.06
C VAL A 107 16.90 5.27 -1.87
N ILE A 108 18.10 5.82 -1.88
CA ILE A 108 18.42 7.07 -2.60
C ILE A 108 18.13 6.93 -4.09
N CYS A 109 18.59 5.84 -4.73
CA CYS A 109 18.33 5.59 -6.13
C CYS A 109 16.84 5.45 -6.44
N CYS A 110 16.11 4.65 -5.66
CA CYS A 110 14.68 4.45 -5.88
C CYS A 110 13.89 5.75 -5.70
N VAL A 111 14.13 6.49 -4.63
CA VAL A 111 13.48 7.79 -4.38
C VAL A 111 13.88 8.79 -5.47
N GLY A 112 15.15 8.84 -5.86
CA GLY A 112 15.62 9.68 -6.95
C GLY A 112 14.87 9.41 -8.26
N MET A 113 14.70 8.13 -8.62
CA MET A 113 13.91 7.76 -9.80
C MET A 113 12.43 8.13 -9.66
N MET A 114 11.86 8.00 -8.46
CA MET A 114 10.47 8.40 -8.21
C MET A 114 10.24 9.90 -8.40
N LEU A 115 11.22 10.76 -8.08
CA LEU A 115 11.12 12.22 -8.25
C LEU A 115 10.97 12.65 -9.71
N PHE A 116 11.39 11.84 -10.66
CA PHE A 116 11.21 12.12 -12.09
C PHE A 116 9.84 11.70 -12.62
N LEU A 117 8.98 11.06 -11.80
CA LEU A 117 7.62 10.74 -12.24
C LEU A 117 6.68 11.94 -12.12
N PRO A 118 5.63 12.00 -12.96
CA PRO A 118 4.63 13.06 -12.93
C PRO A 118 3.92 13.17 -11.55
N ALA A 119 3.53 14.38 -11.18
CA ALA A 119 2.84 14.65 -9.91
C ALA A 119 1.53 13.84 -9.75
N ASP A 120 0.81 13.60 -10.85
CA ASP A 120 -0.40 12.78 -10.85
C ASP A 120 -0.14 11.35 -10.38
N THR A 121 1.03 10.82 -10.72
CA THR A 121 1.44 9.47 -10.31
C THR A 121 1.70 9.40 -8.81
N TRP A 122 2.28 10.44 -8.22
CA TRP A 122 2.44 10.58 -6.78
C TRP A 122 1.09 10.67 -6.05
N LEU A 123 0.18 11.46 -6.62
CA LEU A 123 -1.17 11.59 -6.05
C LEU A 123 -1.90 10.23 -6.02
N ARG A 124 -1.82 9.47 -7.11
CA ARG A 124 -2.39 8.11 -7.19
C ARG A 124 -1.76 7.17 -6.16
N LEU A 125 -0.42 7.22 -5.97
CA LEU A 125 0.26 6.44 -4.94
C LEU A 125 -0.28 6.76 -3.55
N VAL A 126 -0.42 8.05 -3.21
CA VAL A 126 -0.94 8.49 -1.89
C VAL A 126 -2.37 8.02 -1.69
N ILE A 127 -3.22 8.10 -2.72
CA ILE A 127 -4.61 7.62 -2.68
C ILE A 127 -4.63 6.11 -2.36
N TRP A 128 -3.83 5.31 -3.06
CA TRP A 128 -3.76 3.86 -2.80
C TRP A 128 -3.22 3.54 -1.40
N MET A 129 -2.24 4.30 -0.92
CA MET A 129 -1.74 4.17 0.44
C MET A 129 -2.81 4.48 1.49
N LEU A 130 -3.62 5.52 1.28
CA LEU A 130 -4.74 5.85 2.18
C LEU A 130 -5.76 4.73 2.24
N ILE A 131 -6.19 4.19 1.10
CA ILE A 131 -7.12 3.05 1.03
C ILE A 131 -6.53 1.85 1.78
N GLY A 132 -5.26 1.52 1.53
CA GLY A 132 -4.58 0.42 2.22
C GLY A 132 -4.48 0.62 3.72
N LEU A 133 -4.20 1.85 4.17
CA LEU A 133 -4.11 2.22 5.57
C LEU A 133 -5.47 2.12 6.27
N ASP A 134 -6.54 2.54 5.60
CA ASP A 134 -7.90 2.45 6.12
C ASP A 134 -8.35 0.99 6.26
N ILE A 135 -8.07 0.14 5.27
CA ILE A 135 -8.34 -1.31 5.35
C ILE A 135 -7.55 -1.92 6.52
N TYR A 136 -6.26 -1.58 6.64
CA TYR A 136 -5.43 -2.06 7.74
C TYR A 136 -5.93 -1.59 9.11
N SER A 137 -6.33 -0.33 9.25
CA SER A 137 -6.84 0.21 10.51
C SER A 137 -8.21 -0.36 10.88
N ALA A 138 -9.05 -0.63 9.88
CA ALA A 138 -10.38 -1.19 10.08
C ALA A 138 -10.34 -2.67 10.48
N TYR A 139 -9.55 -3.46 9.78
CA TYR A 139 -9.49 -4.91 9.93
C TYR A 139 -8.18 -5.40 10.54
N GLY A 140 -7.03 -5.07 9.95
CA GLY A 140 -5.73 -5.64 10.29
C GLY A 140 -5.32 -5.45 11.75
N VAL A 141 -5.50 -4.24 12.30
CA VAL A 141 -5.16 -3.94 13.71
C VAL A 141 -5.97 -4.79 14.70
N ARG A 142 -7.19 -5.21 14.32
CA ARG A 142 -8.07 -6.02 15.21
C ARG A 142 -7.75 -7.50 15.15
N HIS A 143 -7.30 -8.00 14.02
CA HIS A 143 -7.15 -9.43 13.72
C HIS A 143 -5.68 -9.88 13.58
N SER A 144 -4.72 -8.94 13.62
CA SER A 144 -3.30 -9.27 13.52
C SER A 144 -2.86 -10.22 14.62
N ILE A 145 -2.25 -11.33 14.23
CA ILE A 145 -1.71 -12.36 15.13
C ILE A 145 -0.42 -11.87 15.80
N LEU A 146 0.32 -10.96 15.13
CA LEU A 146 1.61 -10.45 15.58
C LEU A 146 1.51 -9.31 16.61
N GLY A 147 0.34 -8.69 16.78
CA GLY A 147 0.11 -7.52 17.63
C GLY A 147 -0.30 -7.86 19.06
N GLY A 148 0.64 -8.00 19.98
CA GLY A 148 0.35 -8.06 21.43
C GLY A 148 -0.37 -6.79 21.93
N GLY A 149 -1.28 -6.94 22.90
CA GLY A 149 -2.29 -5.95 23.30
C GLY A 149 -1.87 -4.53 23.65
N THR A 150 -0.63 -4.27 24.09
CA THR A 150 -0.11 -2.93 24.44
C THR A 150 0.33 -2.12 23.22
N HIS A 151 0.86 -2.74 22.19
CA HIS A 151 1.19 -2.09 20.92
C HIS A 151 -0.04 -1.62 20.12
N ARG A 152 -1.20 -2.18 20.41
CA ARG A 152 -2.46 -1.92 19.72
C ARG A 152 -2.95 -0.47 19.84
N ARG A 153 -2.81 0.15 21.03
CA ARG A 153 -3.25 1.54 21.26
C ARG A 153 -2.34 2.57 20.60
N HIS A 154 -1.03 2.43 20.75
CA HIS A 154 -0.04 3.34 20.15
C HIS A 154 -0.04 3.24 18.61
N GLY A 155 -0.13 2.03 18.07
CA GLY A 155 -0.23 1.82 16.61
C GLY A 155 -1.48 2.48 16.01
N GLN A 156 -2.63 2.43 16.67
CA GLN A 156 -3.86 3.06 16.17
C GLN A 156 -3.78 4.57 16.13
N SER A 157 -3.21 5.20 17.15
CA SER A 157 -3.03 6.65 17.19
C SER A 157 -2.04 7.11 16.13
N PHE A 158 -0.93 6.38 15.96
CA PHE A 158 0.05 6.66 14.91
C PHE A 158 -0.56 6.56 13.50
N LEU A 159 -1.34 5.50 13.24
CA LEU A 159 -2.00 5.29 11.95
C LEU A 159 -3.04 6.38 11.65
N SER A 160 -3.79 6.84 12.66
CA SER A 160 -4.76 7.92 12.46
C SER A 160 -4.07 9.25 12.14
N VAL A 161 -2.98 9.57 12.82
CA VAL A 161 -2.19 10.78 12.54
C VAL A 161 -1.55 10.69 11.16
N LEU A 162 -0.95 9.54 10.82
CA LEU A 162 -0.33 9.34 9.51
C LEU A 162 -1.37 9.46 8.39
N GLY A 163 -2.54 8.85 8.55
CA GLY A 163 -3.61 8.93 7.56
C GLY A 163 -4.18 10.34 7.40
N THR A 164 -4.33 11.10 8.50
CA THR A 164 -4.75 12.50 8.41
C THR A 164 -3.71 13.38 7.72
N ILE A 165 -2.42 13.18 8.00
CA ILE A 165 -1.34 13.90 7.32
C ILE A 165 -1.34 13.57 5.82
N LEU A 166 -1.44 12.28 5.46
CA LEU A 166 -1.49 11.85 4.06
C LEU A 166 -2.73 12.39 3.34
N SER A 167 -3.91 12.43 4.00
CA SER A 167 -5.13 13.02 3.45
C SER A 167 -4.95 14.50 3.18
N LEU A 168 -4.33 15.23 4.11
CA LEU A 168 -4.05 16.66 3.95
C LEU A 168 -3.06 16.90 2.80
N VAL A 169 -1.99 16.12 2.73
CA VAL A 169 -1.01 16.18 1.63
C VAL A 169 -1.69 15.90 0.29
N CYS A 170 -2.57 14.88 0.23
CA CYS A 170 -3.33 14.54 -0.95
C CYS A 170 -4.23 15.70 -1.42
N LEU A 171 -4.92 16.36 -0.50
CA LEU A 171 -5.76 17.53 -0.80
C LEU A 171 -4.93 18.72 -1.28
N LEU A 172 -3.83 19.03 -0.60
CA LEU A 172 -2.96 20.13 -0.97
C LEU A 172 -2.31 19.92 -2.35
N THR A 173 -1.82 18.71 -2.63
CA THR A 173 -1.24 18.38 -3.93
C THR A 173 -2.27 18.38 -5.04
N ALA A 174 -3.48 17.89 -4.81
CA ALA A 174 -4.57 17.92 -5.78
C ALA A 174 -5.00 19.35 -6.07
N PHE A 175 -5.10 20.20 -5.04
CA PHE A 175 -5.44 21.62 -5.19
C PHE A 175 -4.34 22.39 -5.94
N TRP A 176 -3.06 22.17 -5.57
CA TRP A 176 -1.91 22.76 -6.26
C TRP A 176 -1.87 22.38 -7.74
N HIS A 177 -2.07 21.09 -8.03
CA HIS A 177 -2.08 20.60 -9.40
C HIS A 177 -3.19 21.23 -10.24
N GLN A 178 -4.38 21.45 -9.66
CA GLN A 178 -5.47 22.12 -10.35
C GLN A 178 -5.17 23.58 -10.63
N GLN A 179 -4.48 24.30 -9.73
CA GLN A 179 -4.08 25.69 -9.92
C GLN A 179 -3.01 25.84 -11.02
N THR A 180 -2.07 24.91 -11.11
CA THR A 180 -0.93 24.98 -12.04
C THR A 180 -1.25 24.43 -13.43
N ALA A 181 -2.08 23.38 -13.54
CA ALA A 181 -2.41 22.73 -14.82
C ALA A 181 -3.63 23.34 -15.54
N GLY A 182 -4.34 24.28 -14.92
CA GLY A 182 -5.49 24.96 -15.51
C GLY A 182 -6.68 24.04 -15.81
N TRP A 183 -7.52 24.43 -16.78
CA TRP A 183 -8.78 23.76 -17.13
C TRP A 183 -8.62 22.38 -17.80
N GLN A 184 -7.40 22.00 -18.19
CA GLN A 184 -7.09 20.68 -18.79
C GLN A 184 -6.71 19.60 -17.77
N SER A 185 -6.60 19.94 -16.50
CA SER A 185 -6.31 18.97 -15.44
C SER A 185 -7.49 18.04 -15.17
N ASP A 186 -7.17 16.79 -14.93
CA ASP A 186 -8.16 15.73 -14.68
C ASP A 186 -8.85 15.95 -13.32
N ARG A 187 -10.00 16.64 -13.33
CA ARG A 187 -10.78 16.96 -12.11
C ARG A 187 -11.22 15.72 -11.35
N THR A 188 -11.22 14.56 -11.99
CA THR A 188 -11.57 13.28 -11.35
C THR A 188 -10.64 12.96 -10.19
N LEU A 189 -9.33 13.22 -10.32
CA LEU A 189 -8.36 13.00 -9.23
C LEU A 189 -8.64 13.92 -8.03
N LEU A 190 -9.02 15.16 -8.26
CA LEU A 190 -9.40 16.08 -7.17
C LEU A 190 -10.66 15.57 -6.44
N TYR A 191 -11.70 15.18 -7.17
CA TYR A 191 -12.92 14.66 -6.54
C TYR A 191 -12.67 13.37 -5.74
N ILE A 192 -11.88 12.45 -6.29
CA ILE A 192 -11.50 11.21 -5.60
C ILE A 192 -10.71 11.53 -4.34
N SER A 193 -9.73 12.45 -4.40
CA SER A 193 -8.92 12.82 -3.24
C SER A 193 -9.75 13.51 -2.16
N CYS A 194 -10.68 14.39 -2.54
CA CYS A 194 -11.60 15.03 -1.59
C CYS A 194 -12.54 14.02 -0.94
N ALA A 195 -13.12 13.11 -1.72
CA ALA A 195 -14.02 12.08 -1.21
C ALA A 195 -13.31 11.15 -0.23
N LEU A 196 -12.08 10.71 -0.55
CA LEU A 196 -11.27 9.89 0.34
C LEU A 196 -10.86 10.60 1.62
N ALA A 197 -10.46 11.87 1.53
CA ALA A 197 -10.09 12.65 2.70
C ALA A 197 -11.29 12.83 3.65
N VAL A 198 -12.46 13.13 3.10
CA VAL A 198 -13.71 13.24 3.87
C VAL A 198 -14.07 11.90 4.50
N ALA A 199 -14.03 10.81 3.73
CA ALA A 199 -14.30 9.46 4.23
C ALA A 199 -13.33 9.06 5.35
N HIS A 200 -12.04 9.37 5.20
CA HIS A 200 -11.01 9.11 6.21
C HIS A 200 -11.27 9.89 7.50
N ILE A 201 -11.53 11.20 7.40
CA ILE A 201 -11.83 12.06 8.56
C ILE A 201 -13.10 11.58 9.28
N LEU A 202 -14.17 11.27 8.53
CA LEU A 202 -15.42 10.75 9.09
C LEU A 202 -15.21 9.40 9.79
N TYR A 203 -14.47 8.49 9.18
CA TYR A 203 -14.16 7.18 9.77
C TYR A 203 -13.47 7.34 11.14
N TYR A 204 -12.45 8.21 11.23
CA TYR A 204 -11.75 8.43 12.50
C TYR A 204 -12.57 9.24 13.51
N ALA A 205 -13.37 10.21 13.07
CA ALA A 205 -14.27 10.97 13.94
C ALA A 205 -15.34 10.08 14.59
N ILE A 206 -16.00 9.23 13.80
CA ILE A 206 -16.98 8.26 14.29
C ILE A 206 -16.32 7.29 15.27
N ARG A 207 -15.14 6.78 14.92
CA ARG A 207 -14.41 5.82 15.77
C ARG A 207 -13.92 6.43 17.09
N PHE A 208 -13.57 7.72 17.09
CA PHE A 208 -13.20 8.44 18.30
C PHE A 208 -14.39 8.70 19.20
N SER A 209 -15.55 9.01 18.63
CA SER A 209 -16.80 9.21 19.35
C SER A 209 -17.27 7.93 20.05
N TRP A 210 -17.16 6.78 19.37
CA TRP A 210 -17.53 5.46 19.95
C TRP A 210 -16.61 4.97 21.08
N LYS A 211 -15.43 5.56 21.25
CA LYS A 211 -14.51 5.21 22.36
C LYS A 211 -14.79 5.97 23.65
N LYS A 212 -15.64 7.02 23.60
CA LYS A 212 -16.00 7.83 24.77
C LYS A 212 -17.24 7.30 25.52
N HIS A 213 -17.97 6.38 24.92
CA HIS A 213 -19.06 5.63 25.54
C HIS A 213 -18.65 4.16 25.70
#